data_00db30b28470af4981afa5a31af773e7
#
_entry.id   00db30b28470af4981afa5a31af773e7
#
_cell.length_a   1.000
_cell.length_b   1.000
_cell.length_c   1.000
_cell.angle_alpha   90.00
_cell.angle_beta   90.00
_cell.angle_gamma   90.00
#
_symmetry.space_group_name_H-M   'P 1'
#
loop_
_entity.id
_entity.type
_entity.pdbx_description
1 polymer ?
#
loop_
_entity_poly.entity_id
_entity_poly.type
_entity_poly.pdbx_seq_one_letter_code
_entity_poly.pdbx_strand_id
1 'polypeptide(L)'
;MGAIGATVSAQGLQALPMEHGLLLASILFALGLMGLLVRRNVLFMLIAIEVMLNAAGLAFVVAGSRWAQADGQVMFVFILAMAAAEVAVGLALLLYMSHQFQTLDSDAASTMRG
;
A
#
# COMPACT_ATOMS: atom_id res chain seq x y z
N MET A 1 25.35 18.27 27.73
CA MET A 1 23.99 18.67 27.25
C MET A 1 23.53 17.87 26.07
N GLY A 2 24.36 17.51 25.08
CA GLY A 2 23.97 16.74 23.92
C GLY A 2 23.55 15.29 24.21
N ALA A 3 24.17 14.60 25.17
CA ALA A 3 23.86 13.24 25.54
C ALA A 3 22.47 13.08 26.20
N ILE A 4 22.06 14.04 27.00
CA ILE A 4 20.76 14.03 27.71
C ILE A 4 19.63 14.28 26.69
N GLY A 5 19.82 15.21 25.77
CA GLY A 5 18.86 15.47 24.70
C GLY A 5 18.64 14.27 23.78
N ALA A 6 19.73 13.55 23.41
CA ALA A 6 19.67 12.36 22.59
C ALA A 6 18.97 11.20 23.32
N THR A 7 19.23 11.03 24.63
CA THR A 7 18.57 9.98 25.42
C THR A 7 17.07 10.26 25.62
N VAL A 8 16.70 11.52 25.86
CA VAL A 8 15.28 11.90 25.99
C VAL A 8 14.53 11.71 24.67
N SER A 9 15.13 12.04 23.52
CA SER A 9 14.50 11.84 22.23
C SER A 9 14.37 10.35 21.87
N ALA A 10 15.39 9.55 22.20
CA ALA A 10 15.34 8.10 21.99
C ALA A 10 14.30 7.43 22.89
N GLN A 11 14.18 7.85 24.14
CA GLN A 11 13.15 7.36 25.05
C GLN A 11 11.74 7.79 24.61
N GLY A 12 11.59 9.00 24.07
CA GLY A 12 10.33 9.48 23.54
C GLY A 12 9.85 8.65 22.35
N LEU A 13 10.77 8.24 21.47
CA LEU A 13 10.45 7.36 20.33
C LEU A 13 10.14 5.92 20.76
N GLN A 14 10.74 5.44 21.86
CA GLN A 14 10.45 4.14 22.45
C GLN A 14 9.16 4.13 23.29
N ALA A 15 8.64 5.30 23.62
CA ALA A 15 7.44 5.42 24.45
C ALA A 15 6.13 5.25 23.70
N LEU A 16 6.17 5.13 22.34
CA LEU A 16 4.98 4.83 21.55
C LEU A 16 4.61 3.36 21.74
N PRO A 17 3.43 3.05 22.33
CA PRO A 17 3.03 1.66 22.51
C PRO A 17 2.86 0.97 21.16
N MET A 18 3.32 -0.27 21.05
CA MET A 18 3.12 -1.09 19.85
C MET A 18 1.64 -1.17 19.45
N GLU A 19 0.77 -1.15 20.45
CA GLU A 19 -0.68 -1.18 20.25
C GLU A 19 -1.20 -0.05 19.37
N HIS A 20 -0.65 1.16 19.50
CA HIS A 20 -1.06 2.30 18.68
C HIS A 20 -0.63 2.13 17.22
N GLY A 21 0.56 1.59 16.97
CA GLY A 21 1.03 1.31 15.62
C GLY A 21 0.22 0.19 14.95
N LEU A 22 -0.07 -0.88 15.68
CA LEU A 22 -0.90 -1.98 15.18
C LEU A 22 -2.35 -1.56 14.98
N LEU A 23 -2.89 -0.70 15.85
CA LEU A 23 -4.23 -0.14 15.68
C LEU A 23 -4.31 0.69 14.40
N LEU A 24 -3.34 1.56 14.15
CA LEU A 24 -3.27 2.35 12.93
C LEU A 24 -3.16 1.45 11.68
N ALA A 25 -2.29 0.44 11.72
CA ALA A 25 -2.14 -0.52 10.64
C ALA A 25 -3.45 -1.28 10.37
N SER A 26 -4.16 -1.69 11.42
CA SER A 26 -5.45 -2.38 11.31
C SER A 26 -6.53 -1.50 10.69
N ILE A 27 -6.60 -0.23 11.07
CA ILE A 27 -7.55 0.74 10.51
C ILE A 27 -7.25 0.97 9.03
N LEU A 28 -5.99 1.18 8.66
CA LEU A 28 -5.58 1.38 7.27
C LEU A 28 -5.89 0.14 6.42
N PHE A 29 -5.61 -1.05 6.95
CA PHE A 29 -5.91 -2.30 6.25
C PHE A 29 -7.41 -2.47 6.02
N ALA A 30 -8.22 -2.20 7.04
CA ALA A 30 -9.68 -2.27 6.94
C ALA A 30 -10.24 -1.27 5.92
N LEU A 31 -9.70 -0.05 5.89
CA LEU A 31 -10.09 0.97 4.90
C LEU A 31 -9.72 0.54 3.48
N GLY A 32 -8.52 -0.01 3.29
CA GLY A 32 -8.09 -0.55 2.00
C GLY A 32 -8.98 -1.70 1.54
N LEU A 33 -9.27 -2.64 2.44
CA LEU A 33 -10.15 -3.77 2.15
C LEU A 33 -11.56 -3.31 1.78
N MET A 34 -12.10 -2.34 2.51
CA MET A 34 -13.40 -1.77 2.23
C MET A 34 -13.41 -1.07 0.86
N GLY A 35 -12.37 -0.31 0.54
CA GLY A 35 -12.21 0.31 -0.77
C GLY A 35 -12.16 -0.71 -1.90
N LEU A 36 -11.45 -1.82 -1.70
CA LEU A 36 -11.35 -2.92 -2.67
C LEU A 36 -12.71 -3.57 -2.95
N LEU A 37 -13.51 -3.80 -1.92
CA LEU A 37 -14.81 -4.47 -2.03
C LEU A 37 -15.89 -3.57 -2.62
N VAL A 38 -15.84 -2.26 -2.37
CA VAL A 38 -16.88 -1.30 -2.78
C VAL A 38 -16.67 -0.81 -4.20
N ARG A 39 -15.43 -0.68 -4.65
CA ARG A 39 -15.10 -0.09 -5.95
C ARG A 39 -14.81 -1.15 -7.01
N ARG A 40 -15.40 -0.97 -8.18
CA ARG A 40 -15.21 -1.85 -9.35
C ARG A 40 -14.16 -1.30 -10.34
N ASN A 41 -13.69 -0.09 -10.15
CA ASN A 41 -12.69 0.52 -11.01
C ASN A 41 -11.30 -0.07 -10.70
N VAL A 42 -10.60 -0.54 -11.72
CA VAL A 42 -9.28 -1.18 -11.59
C VAL A 42 -8.26 -0.25 -10.92
N LEU A 43 -8.29 1.05 -11.24
CA LEU A 43 -7.38 2.02 -10.63
C LEU A 43 -7.61 2.16 -9.13
N PHE A 44 -8.88 2.23 -8.70
CA PHE A 44 -9.23 2.29 -7.27
C PHE A 44 -8.89 0.98 -6.57
N MET A 45 -9.01 -0.16 -7.24
CA MET A 45 -8.60 -1.45 -6.70
C MET A 45 -7.09 -1.48 -6.46
N LEU A 46 -6.29 -0.97 -7.40
CA LEU A 46 -4.83 -0.86 -7.23
C LEU A 46 -4.46 0.03 -6.05
N ILE A 47 -5.11 1.18 -5.91
CA ILE A 47 -4.89 2.08 -4.77
C ILE A 47 -5.27 1.40 -3.45
N ALA A 48 -6.38 0.69 -3.43
CA ALA A 48 -6.84 -0.03 -2.24
C ALA A 48 -5.85 -1.13 -1.81
N ILE A 49 -5.34 -1.91 -2.75
CA ILE A 49 -4.32 -2.93 -2.49
C ILE A 49 -3.03 -2.27 -1.99
N GLU A 50 -2.62 -1.15 -2.57
CA GLU A 50 -1.45 -0.39 -2.13
C GLU A 50 -1.59 0.06 -0.67
N VAL A 51 -2.76 0.58 -0.29
CA VAL A 51 -3.04 0.95 1.10
C VAL A 51 -2.94 -0.26 2.02
N MET A 52 -3.45 -1.42 1.61
CA MET A 52 -3.37 -2.66 2.38
C MET A 52 -1.93 -3.15 2.54
N LEU A 53 -1.12 -3.09 1.49
CA LEU A 53 0.31 -3.46 1.54
C LEU A 53 1.10 -2.53 2.46
N ASN A 54 0.83 -1.23 2.39
CA ASN A 54 1.44 -0.24 3.29
C ASN A 54 1.05 -0.48 4.75
N ALA A 55 -0.19 -0.83 5.01
CA ALA A 55 -0.67 -1.18 6.35
C ALA A 55 0.05 -2.44 6.89
N ALA A 56 0.20 -3.47 6.07
CA ALA A 56 0.96 -4.67 6.42
C ALA A 56 2.44 -4.34 6.71
N GLY A 57 3.05 -3.50 5.86
CA GLY A 57 4.42 -3.02 6.07
C GLY A 57 4.59 -2.28 7.39
N LEU A 58 3.66 -1.40 7.72
CA LEU A 58 3.65 -0.69 9.00
C LEU A 58 3.57 -1.66 10.18
N ALA A 59 2.71 -2.68 10.10
CA ALA A 59 2.59 -3.70 11.14
C ALA A 59 3.90 -4.46 11.36
N PHE A 60 4.62 -4.82 10.29
CA PHE A 60 5.93 -5.48 10.39
C PHE A 60 6.98 -4.58 11.03
N VAL A 61 7.04 -3.30 10.65
CA VAL A 61 8.00 -2.34 11.23
C VAL A 61 7.73 -2.14 12.72
N VAL A 62 6.47 -1.97 13.10
CA VAL A 62 6.07 -1.77 14.50
C VAL A 62 6.36 -3.02 15.33
N ALA A 63 6.04 -4.20 14.83
CA ALA A 63 6.35 -5.45 15.51
C ALA A 63 7.86 -5.68 15.64
N GLY A 64 8.63 -5.44 14.58
CA GLY A 64 10.09 -5.55 14.60
C GLY A 64 10.74 -4.61 15.60
N SER A 65 10.25 -3.38 15.73
CA SER A 65 10.77 -2.40 16.69
C SER A 65 10.57 -2.85 18.15
N ARG A 66 9.50 -3.56 18.44
CA ARG A 66 9.22 -4.08 19.80
C ARG A 66 10.30 -5.03 20.28
N TRP A 67 10.81 -5.90 19.41
CA TRP A 67 11.84 -6.88 19.74
C TRP A 67 13.26 -6.44 19.35
N ALA A 68 13.43 -5.17 18.96
CA ALA A 68 14.70 -4.61 18.50
C ALA A 68 15.34 -5.45 17.38
N GLN A 69 14.52 -6.02 16.50
CA GLN A 69 14.95 -6.85 15.38
C GLN A 69 14.80 -6.11 14.06
N ALA A 70 15.81 -6.23 13.19
CA ALA A 70 15.79 -5.64 11.86
C ALA A 70 14.86 -6.36 10.88
N ASP A 71 14.37 -7.54 11.24
CA ASP A 71 13.55 -8.39 10.37
C ASP A 71 12.26 -7.70 9.90
N GLY A 72 11.65 -6.88 10.76
CA GLY A 72 10.47 -6.08 10.40
C GLY A 72 10.75 -5.08 9.30
N GLN A 73 11.92 -4.43 9.34
CA GLN A 73 12.36 -3.49 8.30
C GLN A 73 12.71 -4.21 7.01
N VAL A 74 13.32 -5.39 7.08
CA VAL A 74 13.61 -6.23 5.91
C VAL A 74 12.31 -6.65 5.24
N MET A 75 11.33 -7.11 6.01
CA MET A 75 10.00 -7.44 5.47
C MET A 75 9.31 -6.23 4.84
N PHE A 76 9.45 -5.05 5.44
CA PHE A 76 8.92 -3.82 4.84
C PHE A 76 9.53 -3.53 3.47
N VAL A 77 10.85 -3.70 3.31
CA VAL A 77 11.54 -3.50 2.02
C VAL A 77 11.04 -4.51 0.97
N PHE A 78 10.82 -5.76 1.34
CA PHE A 78 10.22 -6.77 0.45
C PHE A 78 8.80 -6.38 0.04
N ILE A 79 7.97 -5.94 0.97
CA ILE A 79 6.60 -5.49 0.69
C ILE A 79 6.63 -4.28 -0.26
N LEU A 80 7.54 -3.34 -0.03
CA LEU A 80 7.72 -2.15 -0.88
C LEU A 80 8.11 -2.53 -2.31
N ALA A 81 9.02 -3.49 -2.46
CA ALA A 81 9.43 -4.00 -3.77
C ALA A 81 8.26 -4.69 -4.50
N MET A 82 7.49 -5.49 -3.79
CA MET A 82 6.28 -6.15 -4.33
C MET A 82 5.23 -5.12 -4.73
N ALA A 83 4.99 -4.11 -3.90
CA ALA A 83 4.06 -3.03 -4.20
C ALA A 83 4.45 -2.27 -5.46
N ALA A 84 5.73 -1.95 -5.62
CA ALA A 84 6.23 -1.28 -6.83
C ALA A 84 6.03 -2.14 -8.09
N ALA A 85 6.31 -3.44 -8.00
CA ALA A 85 6.09 -4.38 -9.10
C ALA A 85 4.60 -4.50 -9.44
N GLU A 86 3.74 -4.58 -8.44
CA GLU A 86 2.28 -4.67 -8.61
C GLU A 86 1.71 -3.43 -9.31
N VAL A 87 2.13 -2.23 -8.89
CA VAL A 87 1.72 -0.97 -9.53
C VAL A 87 2.16 -0.94 -10.99
N ALA A 88 3.39 -1.34 -11.29
CA ALA A 88 3.91 -1.39 -12.66
C ALA A 88 3.08 -2.33 -13.55
N VAL A 89 2.81 -3.54 -13.09
CA VAL A 89 1.99 -4.52 -13.81
C VAL A 89 0.54 -4.05 -13.92
N GLY A 90 -0.02 -3.52 -12.84
CA GLY A 90 -1.38 -3.02 -12.81
C GLY A 90 -1.62 -1.86 -13.77
N LEU A 91 -0.70 -0.91 -13.82
CA LEU A 91 -0.76 0.21 -14.78
C LEU A 91 -0.60 -0.27 -16.23
N ALA A 92 0.29 -1.23 -16.48
CA ALA A 92 0.43 -1.83 -17.82
C ALA A 92 -0.87 -2.51 -18.27
N LEU A 93 -1.51 -3.26 -17.40
CA LEU A 93 -2.81 -3.90 -17.67
C LEU A 93 -3.90 -2.85 -17.90
N LEU A 94 -3.92 -1.81 -17.09
CA LEU A 94 -4.89 -0.72 -17.24
C LEU A 94 -4.76 -0.03 -18.59
N LEU A 95 -3.53 0.28 -19.01
CA LEU A 95 -3.26 0.87 -20.32
C LEU A 95 -3.66 -0.07 -21.46
N TYR A 96 -3.34 -1.35 -21.33
CA TYR A 96 -3.72 -2.36 -22.31
C TYR A 96 -5.25 -2.46 -22.45
N MET A 97 -5.96 -2.55 -21.34
CA MET A 97 -7.42 -2.61 -21.34
C MET A 97 -8.03 -1.33 -21.93
N SER A 98 -7.52 -0.17 -21.56
CA SER A 98 -7.98 1.11 -22.08
C SER A 98 -7.82 1.18 -23.61
N HIS A 99 -6.71 0.69 -24.11
CA HIS A 99 -6.48 0.63 -25.57
C HIS A 99 -7.47 -0.32 -26.27
N GLN A 100 -7.71 -1.49 -25.69
CA GLN A 100 -8.67 -2.45 -26.23
C GLN A 100 -10.10 -1.90 -26.26
N PHE A 101 -10.53 -1.23 -25.20
CA PHE A 101 -11.86 -0.63 -25.17
C PHE A 101 -12.03 0.48 -26.21
N GLN A 102 -11.01 1.31 -26.43
CA GLN A 102 -11.03 2.32 -27.50
C GLN A 102 -11.16 1.67 -28.88
N THR A 103 -10.47 0.56 -29.11
CA THR A 103 -10.56 -0.18 -30.36
C THR A 103 -11.96 -0.76 -30.55
N LEU A 104 -12.58 -1.31 -29.52
CA LEU A 104 -13.94 -1.84 -29.56
C LEU A 104 -14.96 -0.74 -29.84
N ASP A 105 -14.84 0.42 -29.21
CA ASP A 105 -15.70 1.58 -29.45
C ASP A 105 -15.56 2.10 -30.89
N SER A 106 -14.35 2.09 -31.42
CA SER A 106 -14.07 2.49 -32.79
C SER A 106 -14.72 1.53 -33.80
N ASP A 107 -14.64 0.22 -33.53
CA ASP A 107 -15.27 -0.80 -34.36
C ASP A 107 -16.81 -0.72 -34.28
N ALA A 108 -17.36 -0.48 -33.11
CA ALA A 108 -18.80 -0.25 -32.93
C ALA A 108 -19.28 0.99 -33.68
N ALA A 109 -18.53 2.09 -33.65
CA ALA A 109 -18.83 3.29 -34.40
C ALA A 109 -18.74 3.07 -35.91
N SER A 110 -17.78 2.25 -36.36
CA SER A 110 -17.63 1.87 -37.77
C SER A 110 -18.80 1.03 -38.27
N THR A 111 -19.28 0.08 -37.48
CA THR A 111 -20.45 -0.74 -37.83
C THR A 111 -21.76 0.04 -37.89
N MET A 112 -21.87 1.11 -37.09
CA MET A 112 -23.04 2.00 -37.10
C MET A 112 -23.12 2.91 -38.35
N ARG A 113 -22.01 3.15 -39.03
CA ARG A 113 -21.95 3.96 -40.24
C ARG A 113 -22.25 3.19 -41.51
N GLY A 114 -22.22 1.89 -41.44
CA GLY A 114 -22.45 1.02 -42.58
C GLY A 114 -23.86 0.61 -42.77
#